data_35c2b3f50ff40686b79f47b9141a4efb
#
_entry.id   35c2b3f50ff40686b79f47b9141a4efb
#
_cell.length_a   1.000
_cell.length_b   1.000
_cell.length_c   1.000
_cell.angle_alpha   90.00
_cell.angle_beta   90.00
_cell.angle_gamma   90.00
#
_symmetry.space_group_name_H-M   'P 1'
#
loop_
_entity.id
_entity.type
_entity.pdbx_description
1 polymer ?
#
loop_
_entity_poly.entity_id
_entity_poly.type
_entity_poly.pdbx_seq_one_letter_code
_entity_poly.pdbx_strand_id
1 'polypeptide(L)'
;KKNTLETPVQSKATEKPQNNEMLKTQQMLNVSNENQIDETILEPGVIKNSKDEIKESKSPKNFSEMLNLLLENKEALLHAQIINNAHLISYDVGLIKLRLKTNTEIQILKKLSLALEQITKEKWSVLSSEEEGEKTIVEKQAIELDEAKEKIKSHKDVAEIFKYFPEAKISSIKDNN
;
A
#
# COMPACT_ATOMS: atom_id res chain seq x y z
N LYS A 1 -52.89 32.26 -29.29
CA LYS A 1 -52.65 33.61 -28.75
C LYS A 1 -51.32 33.48 -27.99
N LYS A 2 -50.16 33.82 -28.62
CA LYS A 2 -49.58 35.16 -28.61
C LYS A 2 -49.30 35.58 -27.15
N ASN A 3 -48.14 35.91 -26.74
CA ASN A 3 -47.00 36.69 -27.22
C ASN A 3 -45.87 36.49 -26.23
N THR A 4 -44.63 36.29 -26.60
CA THR A 4 -43.68 37.29 -27.13
C THR A 4 -43.00 38.14 -26.06
N LEU A 5 -41.66 38.01 -25.99
CA LEU A 5 -40.61 39.03 -25.82
C LEU A 5 -40.56 39.74 -24.45
N GLU A 6 -39.44 40.03 -23.88
CA GLU A 6 -38.17 40.61 -24.31
C GLU A 6 -37.17 40.60 -23.16
N THR A 7 -35.94 40.32 -23.42
CA THR A 7 -34.76 40.96 -22.83
C THR A 7 -34.74 42.44 -23.26
N PRO A 8 -33.98 43.37 -22.73
CA PRO A 8 -32.58 43.29 -22.41
C PRO A 8 -32.01 44.21 -21.30
N VAL A 9 -30.69 44.24 -21.23
CA VAL A 9 -29.76 45.40 -21.07
C VAL A 9 -29.21 45.67 -19.70
N GLN A 10 -27.92 45.33 -19.57
CA GLN A 10 -26.71 46.19 -19.38
C GLN A 10 -26.80 47.23 -18.25
N SER A 11 -25.81 47.31 -17.37
CA SER A 11 -24.55 48.01 -17.60
C SER A 11 -23.69 48.04 -16.33
N LYS A 12 -22.40 47.91 -16.60
CA LYS A 12 -21.23 48.69 -16.19
C LYS A 12 -20.81 48.56 -14.72
N ALA A 13 -19.64 48.02 -14.55
CA ALA A 13 -18.30 48.58 -14.74
C ALA A 13 -17.85 49.51 -13.62
N THR A 14 -16.61 49.32 -13.30
CA THR A 14 -15.63 50.20 -12.61
C THR A 14 -15.47 49.87 -11.13
N GLU A 15 -14.34 49.73 -10.55
CA GLU A 15 -12.96 50.10 -10.87
C GLU A 15 -12.02 49.42 -9.88
N LYS A 16 -10.84 49.10 -10.33
CA LYS A 16 -9.60 49.04 -9.52
C LYS A 16 -9.20 50.43 -9.06
N PRO A 17 -8.45 50.66 -8.01
CA PRO A 17 -7.00 50.71 -8.11
C PRO A 17 -6.34 50.04 -6.90
N GLN A 18 -5.23 49.38 -7.10
CA GLN A 18 -3.82 49.81 -7.17
C GLN A 18 -3.30 50.56 -5.96
N ASN A 19 -2.19 50.01 -5.58
CA ASN A 19 -0.99 50.66 -5.02
C ASN A 19 -0.84 50.52 -3.52
N ASN A 20 0.28 50.35 -2.95
CA ASN A 20 1.67 50.47 -3.28
C ASN A 20 2.50 49.86 -2.18
N GLU A 21 3.55 49.25 -2.60
CA GLU A 21 4.95 49.56 -2.34
C GLU A 21 5.47 49.21 -0.94
N MET A 22 6.39 48.27 -0.98
CA MET A 22 7.85 48.48 -1.00
C MET A 22 8.42 49.01 0.31
N LEU A 23 9.27 48.24 0.88
CA LEU A 23 10.64 48.58 1.36
C LEU A 23 11.24 47.28 1.89
N LYS A 24 12.18 46.68 1.23
CA LYS A 24 13.61 46.94 1.14
C LYS A 24 14.25 47.31 2.48
N THR A 25 15.09 46.40 2.92
CA THR A 25 16.46 46.62 3.38
C THR A 25 17.06 45.27 3.70
N GLN A 26 17.88 44.70 2.95
CA GLN A 26 19.32 44.68 2.76
C GLN A 26 20.13 45.13 3.99
N GLN A 27 20.95 44.24 4.45
CA GLN A 27 22.41 44.34 4.58
C GLN A 27 22.87 43.24 5.54
N MET A 28 23.62 42.28 5.09
CA MET A 28 25.08 42.28 4.89
C MET A 28 25.87 42.67 6.14
N LEU A 29 26.66 41.71 6.59
CA LEU A 29 28.11 41.75 6.74
C LEU A 29 28.52 40.57 7.60
N ASN A 30 29.14 39.59 7.01
CA ASN A 30 30.57 39.28 7.06
C ASN A 30 31.29 39.77 8.32
N VAL A 31 31.87 38.84 9.03
CA VAL A 31 33.29 38.92 9.41
C VAL A 31 33.82 37.51 9.70
N SER A 32 34.78 37.17 8.94
CA SER A 32 35.78 36.13 9.18
C SER A 32 36.51 36.37 10.49
N ASN A 33 36.89 35.34 11.18
CA ASN A 33 38.24 35.31 11.72
C ASN A 33 38.77 33.91 11.90
N GLU A 34 39.95 33.78 11.41
CA GLU A 34 40.86 32.67 11.37
C GLU A 34 41.44 32.32 12.74
N ASN A 35 41.89 31.06 12.78
CA ASN A 35 43.07 30.58 13.49
C ASN A 35 43.06 30.52 15.02
N GLN A 36 43.12 29.29 15.52
CA GLN A 36 44.40 28.85 16.14
C GLN A 36 44.38 27.31 16.31
N ILE A 37 45.44 26.76 15.75
CA ILE A 37 45.94 25.41 15.95
C ILE A 37 46.50 25.39 17.38
N ASP A 38 46.10 24.40 18.18
CA ASP A 38 46.97 23.91 19.25
C ASP A 38 46.96 22.39 19.28
N GLU A 39 48.13 21.87 18.96
CA GLU A 39 48.47 20.47 19.17
C GLU A 39 48.58 20.21 20.66
N THR A 40 47.93 19.17 21.16
CA THR A 40 48.55 18.39 22.24
C THR A 40 47.84 17.05 22.43
N ILE A 41 48.61 16.01 22.16
CA ILE A 41 48.74 14.71 22.88
C ILE A 41 47.66 13.65 22.64
N LEU A 42 48.16 12.63 21.98
CA LEU A 42 47.72 11.24 21.89
C LEU A 42 47.49 10.61 23.25
N GLU A 43 46.33 10.03 23.45
CA GLU A 43 46.20 8.81 24.23
C GLU A 43 45.33 7.79 23.48
N PRO A 44 45.74 6.53 23.43
CA PRO A 44 45.05 5.49 22.69
C PRO A 44 44.05 4.76 23.58
N GLY A 45 42.87 4.65 23.11
CA GLY A 45 41.99 3.66 23.70
C GLY A 45 40.58 4.10 23.96
N VAL A 46 39.74 3.85 23.05
CA VAL A 46 38.52 3.07 23.15
C VAL A 46 37.91 2.99 21.77
N ILE A 47 38.19 1.92 21.07
CA ILE A 47 37.37 1.52 19.95
C ILE A 47 35.97 1.24 20.56
N LYS A 48 35.12 2.25 20.57
CA LYS A 48 33.69 2.01 20.66
C LYS A 48 33.31 1.32 19.35
N ASN A 49 33.25 0.01 19.41
CA ASN A 49 32.47 -0.77 18.49
C ASN A 49 31.08 -0.13 18.45
N SER A 50 30.88 0.75 17.53
CA SER A 50 29.57 1.02 16.97
C SER A 50 29.14 -0.32 16.39
N LYS A 51 28.47 -1.12 17.21
CA LYS A 51 27.56 -2.11 16.73
C LYS A 51 26.59 -1.31 15.88
N ASP A 52 26.88 -1.23 14.60
CA ASP A 52 25.85 -0.96 13.61
C ASP A 52 24.80 -2.03 13.89
N GLU A 53 23.81 -1.66 14.67
CA GLU A 53 22.54 -2.35 14.63
C GLU A 53 22.12 -2.24 13.19
N ILE A 54 22.33 -3.32 12.44
CA ILE A 54 21.64 -3.59 11.20
C ILE A 54 20.18 -3.54 11.64
N LYS A 55 19.55 -2.40 11.48
CA LYS A 55 18.11 -2.28 11.54
C LYS A 55 17.63 -3.21 10.46
N GLU A 56 17.26 -4.42 10.83
CA GLU A 56 16.50 -5.30 9.94
C GLU A 56 15.37 -4.44 9.40
N SER A 57 15.45 -4.16 8.12
CA SER A 57 14.40 -3.44 7.41
C SER A 57 13.11 -4.21 7.67
N LYS A 58 12.18 -3.61 8.41
CA LYS A 58 10.86 -4.18 8.68
C LYS A 58 9.99 -4.24 7.44
N SER A 59 10.56 -3.92 6.28
CA SER A 59 9.86 -3.91 5.02
C SER A 59 9.63 -5.33 4.52
N PRO A 60 8.38 -5.69 4.20
CA PRO A 60 8.05 -7.00 3.71
C PRO A 60 8.72 -7.25 2.34
N LYS A 61 9.28 -8.44 2.16
CA LYS A 61 10.03 -8.82 0.96
C LYS A 61 9.14 -9.34 -0.17
N ASN A 62 7.92 -9.75 0.17
CA ASN A 62 6.95 -10.29 -0.77
C ASN A 62 5.52 -9.95 -0.34
N PHE A 63 4.57 -10.22 -1.25
CA PHE A 63 3.17 -9.88 -1.04
C PHE A 63 2.55 -10.60 0.17
N SER A 64 2.93 -11.86 0.43
CA SER A 64 2.43 -12.61 1.57
C SER A 64 2.92 -12.05 2.90
N GLU A 65 4.20 -11.66 2.98
CA GLU A 65 4.75 -10.98 4.16
C GLU A 65 4.08 -9.63 4.39
N MET A 66 3.78 -8.88 3.33
CA MET A 66 3.04 -7.62 3.40
C MET A 66 1.64 -7.83 3.97
N LEU A 67 0.92 -8.87 3.53
CA LEU A 67 -0.39 -9.21 4.07
C LEU A 67 -0.33 -9.59 5.55
N ASN A 68 0.66 -10.38 5.96
CA ASN A 68 0.87 -10.72 7.36
C ASN A 68 1.18 -9.48 8.21
N LEU A 69 2.02 -8.59 7.68
CA LEU A 69 2.35 -7.33 8.34
C LEU A 69 1.11 -6.46 8.61
N LEU A 70 0.14 -6.42 7.69
CA LEU A 70 -1.13 -5.73 7.90
C LEU A 70 -1.93 -6.34 9.05
N LEU A 71 -1.98 -7.68 9.15
CA LEU A 71 -2.68 -8.37 10.25
C LEU A 71 -2.02 -8.10 11.59
N GLU A 72 -0.71 -8.18 11.68
CA GLU A 72 0.08 -7.92 12.89
C GLU A 72 -0.14 -6.49 13.41
N ASN A 73 -0.33 -5.54 12.49
CA ASN A 73 -0.57 -4.13 12.81
C ASN A 73 -2.05 -3.76 12.93
N LYS A 74 -2.94 -4.76 13.05
CA LYS A 74 -4.40 -4.59 13.25
C LYS A 74 -5.13 -3.96 12.07
N GLU A 75 -4.55 -3.98 10.89
CA GLU A 75 -5.16 -3.51 9.64
C GLU A 75 -6.00 -4.62 8.98
N ALA A 76 -6.79 -5.36 9.78
CA ALA A 76 -7.54 -6.53 9.33
C ALA A 76 -8.58 -6.20 8.24
N LEU A 77 -9.21 -5.02 8.30
CA LEU A 77 -10.15 -4.60 7.28
C LEU A 77 -9.46 -4.37 5.93
N LEU A 78 -8.33 -3.67 5.95
CA LEU A 78 -7.54 -3.42 4.76
C LEU A 78 -6.99 -4.72 4.18
N HIS A 79 -6.46 -5.60 5.04
CA HIS A 79 -6.06 -6.95 4.66
C HIS A 79 -7.19 -7.70 3.94
N ALA A 80 -8.39 -7.77 4.56
CA ALA A 80 -9.55 -8.44 3.97
C ALA A 80 -9.95 -7.84 2.61
N GLN A 81 -9.90 -6.53 2.46
CA GLN A 81 -10.20 -5.86 1.20
C GLN A 81 -9.19 -6.23 0.12
N ILE A 82 -7.90 -6.28 0.45
CA ILE A 82 -6.84 -6.62 -0.51
C ILE A 82 -6.94 -8.08 -0.96
N ILE A 83 -7.05 -9.03 -0.05
CA ILE A 83 -7.11 -10.47 -0.41
C ILE A 83 -8.33 -10.85 -1.26
N ASN A 84 -9.43 -10.10 -1.12
CA ASN A 84 -10.66 -10.36 -1.88
C ASN A 84 -10.69 -9.66 -3.24
N ASN A 85 -10.10 -8.46 -3.35
CA ASN A 85 -10.38 -7.55 -4.46
C ASN A 85 -9.14 -7.14 -5.27
N ALA A 86 -7.95 -7.50 -4.84
CA ALA A 86 -6.73 -7.10 -5.52
C ALA A 86 -6.02 -8.30 -6.17
N HIS A 87 -5.76 -8.16 -7.46
CA HIS A 87 -4.92 -9.05 -8.24
C HIS A 87 -3.50 -8.51 -8.27
N LEU A 88 -2.53 -9.27 -7.82
CA LEU A 88 -1.13 -8.87 -7.85
C LEU A 88 -0.60 -8.91 -9.28
N ILE A 89 0.02 -7.83 -9.72
CA ILE A 89 0.73 -7.74 -11.00
C ILE A 89 2.24 -7.80 -10.77
N SER A 90 2.75 -6.93 -9.90
CA SER A 90 4.15 -6.98 -9.49
C SER A 90 4.33 -6.51 -8.04
N TYR A 91 5.34 -7.03 -7.41
CA TYR A 91 5.74 -6.68 -6.07
C TYR A 91 7.24 -6.44 -6.00
N ASP A 92 7.60 -5.22 -5.65
CA ASP A 92 8.95 -4.81 -5.29
C ASP A 92 8.88 -4.05 -3.96
N VAL A 93 9.94 -4.11 -3.19
CA VAL A 93 10.00 -3.35 -1.92
C VAL A 93 9.87 -1.86 -2.23
N GLY A 94 8.83 -1.24 -1.67
CA GLY A 94 8.50 0.16 -1.93
C GLY A 94 7.59 0.41 -3.14
N LEU A 95 7.34 -0.58 -4.00
CA LEU A 95 6.48 -0.44 -5.18
C LEU A 95 5.62 -1.67 -5.40
N ILE A 96 4.31 -1.49 -5.40
CA ILE A 96 3.34 -2.56 -5.65
C ILE A 96 2.43 -2.15 -6.80
N LYS A 97 2.22 -3.04 -7.76
CA LYS A 97 1.22 -2.87 -8.81
C LYS A 97 0.09 -3.87 -8.60
N LEU A 98 -1.12 -3.35 -8.55
CA LEU A 98 -2.33 -4.15 -8.34
C LEU A 98 -3.38 -3.82 -9.39
N ARG A 99 -4.13 -4.82 -9.84
CA ARG A 99 -5.40 -4.63 -10.53
C ARG A 99 -6.54 -4.87 -9.53
N LEU A 100 -7.43 -3.91 -9.43
CA LEU A 100 -8.60 -4.05 -8.57
C LEU A 100 -9.76 -4.69 -9.34
N LYS A 101 -10.56 -5.49 -8.64
CA LYS A 101 -11.84 -5.98 -9.18
C LYS A 101 -12.79 -4.82 -9.47
N THR A 102 -13.66 -5.01 -10.44
CA THR A 102 -14.75 -4.08 -10.74
C THR A 102 -15.54 -3.76 -9.47
N ASN A 103 -15.91 -2.50 -9.28
CA ASN A 103 -16.60 -1.97 -8.10
C ASN A 103 -15.77 -1.88 -6.81
N THR A 104 -14.44 -2.05 -6.89
CA THR A 104 -13.56 -1.80 -5.75
C THR A 104 -13.15 -0.32 -5.76
N GLU A 105 -13.23 0.33 -4.59
CA GLU A 105 -12.81 1.73 -4.46
C GLU A 105 -11.30 1.86 -4.65
N ILE A 106 -10.89 2.72 -5.58
CA ILE A 106 -9.46 2.99 -5.84
C ILE A 106 -8.73 3.57 -4.61
N GLN A 107 -9.47 4.14 -3.67
CA GLN A 107 -8.93 4.66 -2.41
C GLN A 107 -8.24 3.59 -1.56
N ILE A 108 -8.55 2.31 -1.78
CA ILE A 108 -7.87 1.20 -1.08
C ILE A 108 -6.37 1.19 -1.34
N LEU A 109 -5.92 1.57 -2.55
CA LEU A 109 -4.49 1.64 -2.89
C LEU A 109 -3.78 2.72 -2.08
N LYS A 110 -4.44 3.87 -1.91
CA LYS A 110 -3.91 4.96 -1.07
C LYS A 110 -3.87 4.57 0.40
N LYS A 111 -4.92 3.90 0.89
CA LYS A 111 -4.94 3.38 2.27
C LYS A 111 -3.81 2.38 2.50
N LEU A 112 -3.57 1.47 1.54
CA LEU A 112 -2.49 0.50 1.62
C LEU A 112 -1.11 1.18 1.65
N SER A 113 -0.87 2.15 0.77
CA SER A 113 0.37 2.93 0.75
C SER A 113 0.62 3.60 2.11
N LEU A 114 -0.37 4.32 2.65
CA LEU A 114 -0.26 4.99 3.93
C LEU A 114 -0.04 4.03 5.11
N ALA A 115 -0.75 2.90 5.14
CA ALA A 115 -0.59 1.89 6.17
C ALA A 115 0.84 1.31 6.16
N LEU A 116 1.36 0.97 4.98
CA LEU A 116 2.72 0.46 4.84
C LEU A 116 3.76 1.51 5.24
N GLU A 117 3.60 2.78 4.86
CA GLU A 117 4.47 3.87 5.30
C GLU A 117 4.46 4.04 6.83
N GLN A 118 3.30 3.94 7.45
CA GLN A 118 3.18 4.06 8.90
C GLN A 118 3.86 2.91 9.63
N ILE A 119 3.78 1.70 9.09
CA ILE A 119 4.32 0.49 9.72
C ILE A 119 5.84 0.39 9.49
N THR A 120 6.28 0.53 8.24
CA THR A 120 7.69 0.32 7.86
C THR A 120 8.57 1.56 8.03
N LYS A 121 7.96 2.76 8.10
CA LYS A 121 8.62 4.06 8.05
C LYS A 121 9.37 4.34 6.74
N GLU A 122 9.07 3.57 5.71
CA GLU A 122 9.60 3.73 4.36
C GLU A 122 8.49 4.15 3.40
N LYS A 123 8.85 4.81 2.31
CA LYS A 123 7.86 5.23 1.31
C LYS A 123 7.40 4.05 0.47
N TRP A 124 6.09 3.93 0.30
CA TRP A 124 5.46 2.92 -0.52
C TRP A 124 4.60 3.54 -1.60
N SER A 125 4.79 3.09 -2.82
CA SER A 125 3.94 3.44 -3.97
C SER A 125 3.07 2.26 -4.33
N VAL A 126 1.76 2.44 -4.30
CA VAL A 126 0.80 1.41 -4.71
C VAL A 126 0.04 1.93 -5.92
N LEU A 127 0.25 1.28 -7.05
CA LEU A 127 -0.27 1.71 -8.34
C LEU A 127 -1.41 0.79 -8.82
N SER A 128 -2.41 1.37 -9.44
CA SER A 128 -3.41 0.62 -10.19
C SER A 128 -2.90 0.32 -11.60
N SER A 129 -3.21 -0.86 -12.10
CA SER A 129 -2.97 -1.24 -13.50
C SER A 129 -4.17 -2.03 -14.04
N GLU A 130 -4.34 -1.98 -15.35
CA GLU A 130 -5.34 -2.77 -16.09
C GLU A 130 -4.77 -4.10 -16.60
N GLU A 131 -3.47 -4.33 -16.40
CA GLU A 131 -2.80 -5.55 -16.81
C GLU A 131 -3.40 -6.77 -16.11
N GLU A 132 -3.33 -7.93 -16.76
CA GLU A 132 -3.76 -9.17 -16.14
C GLU A 132 -2.82 -9.53 -14.99
N GLY A 133 -3.37 -9.60 -13.80
CA GLY A 133 -2.65 -9.96 -12.58
C GLY A 133 -2.94 -11.41 -12.16
N GLU A 134 -2.24 -11.87 -11.14
CA GLU A 134 -2.53 -13.15 -10.51
C GLU A 134 -3.95 -13.18 -9.93
N LYS A 135 -4.51 -14.38 -9.78
CA LYS A 135 -5.78 -14.54 -9.04
C LYS A 135 -5.66 -13.96 -7.64
N THR A 136 -6.75 -13.41 -7.12
CA THR A 136 -6.76 -12.93 -5.73
C THR A 136 -6.44 -14.06 -4.76
N ILE A 137 -5.98 -13.73 -3.55
CA ILE A 137 -5.64 -14.75 -2.55
C ILE A 137 -6.84 -15.64 -2.25
N VAL A 138 -8.03 -15.05 -2.12
CA VAL A 138 -9.26 -15.81 -1.88
C VAL A 138 -9.63 -16.73 -3.05
N GLU A 139 -9.42 -16.28 -4.29
CA GLU A 139 -9.63 -17.14 -5.47
C GLU A 139 -8.64 -18.31 -5.53
N LYS A 140 -7.36 -18.07 -5.19
CA LYS A 140 -6.36 -19.14 -5.10
C LYS A 140 -6.76 -20.17 -4.04
N GLN A 141 -7.15 -19.72 -2.84
CA GLN A 141 -7.59 -20.59 -1.76
C GLN A 141 -8.84 -21.40 -2.12
N ALA A 142 -9.79 -20.78 -2.83
CA ALA A 142 -10.99 -21.50 -3.30
C ALA A 142 -10.63 -22.62 -4.28
N ILE A 143 -9.72 -22.37 -5.22
CA ILE A 143 -9.24 -23.37 -6.18
C ILE A 143 -8.51 -24.49 -5.46
N GLU A 144 -7.58 -24.18 -4.58
CA GLU A 144 -6.85 -25.18 -3.78
C GLU A 144 -7.79 -26.07 -2.97
N LEU A 145 -8.83 -25.45 -2.36
CA LEU A 145 -9.85 -26.20 -1.62
C LEU A 145 -10.66 -27.12 -2.52
N ASP A 146 -11.04 -26.67 -3.72
CA ASP A 146 -11.80 -27.49 -4.67
C ASP A 146 -10.95 -28.63 -5.23
N GLU A 147 -9.69 -28.37 -5.55
CA GLU A 147 -8.75 -29.41 -5.96
C GLU A 147 -8.53 -30.46 -4.85
N ALA A 148 -8.41 -30.01 -3.59
CA ALA A 148 -8.28 -30.91 -2.46
C ALA A 148 -9.55 -31.77 -2.28
N LYS A 149 -10.75 -31.20 -2.45
CA LYS A 149 -12.00 -31.94 -2.42
C LYS A 149 -12.09 -33.00 -3.52
N GLU A 150 -11.68 -32.66 -4.75
CA GLU A 150 -11.69 -33.60 -5.86
C GLU A 150 -10.68 -34.75 -5.65
N LYS A 151 -9.49 -34.46 -5.10
CA LYS A 151 -8.54 -35.51 -4.70
C LYS A 151 -9.15 -36.47 -3.68
N ILE A 152 -9.83 -35.94 -2.65
CA ILE A 152 -10.49 -36.76 -1.63
C ILE A 152 -11.62 -37.58 -2.23
N LYS A 153 -12.45 -37.01 -3.11
CA LYS A 153 -13.53 -37.76 -3.79
C LYS A 153 -12.99 -38.91 -4.65
N SER A 154 -11.83 -38.74 -5.26
CA SER A 154 -11.19 -39.76 -6.08
C SER A 154 -10.53 -40.86 -5.27
N HIS A 155 -10.35 -40.69 -3.95
CA HIS A 155 -9.81 -41.74 -3.10
C HIS A 155 -10.77 -42.93 -3.03
N LYS A 156 -10.23 -44.14 -3.17
CA LYS A 156 -11.05 -45.39 -3.31
C LYS A 156 -12.13 -45.51 -2.24
N ASP A 157 -11.78 -45.31 -0.97
CA ASP A 157 -12.71 -45.51 0.16
C ASP A 157 -13.81 -44.44 0.16
N VAL A 158 -13.45 -43.19 -0.22
CA VAL A 158 -14.42 -42.10 -0.31
C VAL A 158 -15.31 -42.25 -1.54
N ALA A 159 -14.78 -42.68 -2.66
CA ALA A 159 -15.54 -42.97 -3.88
C ALA A 159 -16.58 -44.09 -3.63
N GLU A 160 -16.27 -45.08 -2.80
CA GLU A 160 -17.21 -46.11 -2.39
C GLU A 160 -18.35 -45.56 -1.55
N ILE A 161 -18.08 -44.65 -0.62
CA ILE A 161 -19.13 -43.95 0.14
C ILE A 161 -20.10 -43.19 -0.78
N PHE A 162 -19.57 -42.46 -1.78
CA PHE A 162 -20.42 -41.74 -2.74
C PHE A 162 -21.32 -42.65 -3.62
N LYS A 163 -20.93 -43.92 -3.82
CA LYS A 163 -21.80 -44.90 -4.50
C LYS A 163 -23.05 -45.20 -3.68
N TYR A 164 -22.93 -45.31 -2.37
CA TYR A 164 -24.04 -45.59 -1.46
C TYR A 164 -24.80 -44.33 -1.06
N PHE A 165 -24.13 -43.18 -1.03
CA PHE A 165 -24.68 -41.89 -0.62
C PHE A 165 -24.38 -40.81 -1.65
N PRO A 166 -25.06 -40.78 -2.80
CA PRO A 166 -24.77 -39.85 -3.89
C PRO A 166 -24.99 -38.39 -3.52
N GLU A 167 -25.82 -38.10 -2.52
CA GLU A 167 -26.11 -36.75 -2.02
C GLU A 167 -25.07 -36.28 -0.95
N ALA A 168 -24.13 -37.12 -0.57
CA ALA A 168 -23.10 -36.75 0.41
C ALA A 168 -22.23 -35.59 -0.10
N LYS A 169 -21.78 -34.72 0.81
CA LYS A 169 -20.91 -33.58 0.49
C LYS A 169 -19.75 -33.54 1.46
N ILE A 170 -18.57 -33.19 0.95
CA ILE A 170 -17.41 -32.88 1.78
C ILE A 170 -17.63 -31.48 2.37
N SER A 171 -17.89 -31.38 3.66
CA SER A 171 -18.16 -30.11 4.34
C SER A 171 -16.88 -29.36 4.71
N SER A 172 -15.85 -30.07 5.16
CA SER A 172 -14.56 -29.50 5.54
C SER A 172 -13.44 -30.50 5.39
N ILE A 173 -12.24 -30.00 5.14
CA ILE A 173 -11.00 -30.77 5.12
C ILE A 173 -10.15 -30.22 6.26
N LYS A 174 -9.60 -31.11 7.10
CA LYS A 174 -8.68 -30.76 8.16
C LYS A 174 -7.42 -31.61 7.99
N ASP A 175 -6.29 -30.95 7.94
CA ASP A 175 -5.01 -31.65 8.00
C ASP A 175 -4.75 -32.05 9.46
N ASN A 176 -4.60 -33.34 9.70
CA ASN A 176 -4.14 -33.85 10.99
C ASN A 176 -2.60 -33.84 10.95
N ASN A 177 -2.04 -32.70 11.29
CA ASN A 177 -0.60 -32.57 11.55
C ASN A 177 -0.32 -32.76 13.03
#